data_fef450256282399db694d1dde88ef47c
#
_entry.id   fef450256282399db694d1dde88ef47c
#
_cell.length_a   1.000
_cell.length_b   1.000
_cell.length_c   1.000
_cell.angle_alpha   90.00
_cell.angle_beta   90.00
_cell.angle_gamma   90.00
#
_symmetry.space_group_name_H-M   'P 1'
#
loop_
_entity.id
_entity.type
_entity.pdbx_description
1 polymer ?
#
loop_
_entity_poly.entity_id
_entity_poly.type
_entity_poly.pdbx_seq_one_letter_code
_entity_poly.pdbx_strand_id
1 'polypeptide(L)'
;MVQGSDPNHRLLVIIGPCSIHDPAAALDYCGRLLTMRERYGDQLLIVMRSYLEKPRTTVGWKGLINDPDIDNSFQINKGLRTARQLFVNLTERGMPLATEMLDTISPQFLADLLSVGAIGARTTESQLHRELASGLSYPVGFKNGTDGTLDVAIDAIGAYVTSP
;
A
#
# COMPACT_ATOMS: atom_id res chain seq x y z
N MET A 1 -9.97 13.42 -5.34
CA MET A 1 -10.17 13.16 -3.90
C MET A 1 -8.98 13.56 -3.04
N VAL A 2 -7.77 13.06 -3.27
CA VAL A 2 -6.57 13.47 -2.50
C VAL A 2 -6.33 15.00 -2.60
N GLN A 3 -6.73 15.61 -3.69
CA GLN A 3 -6.70 17.07 -3.90
C GLN A 3 -7.97 17.80 -3.41
N GLY A 4 -8.81 17.17 -2.61
CA GLY A 4 -10.05 17.78 -2.11
C GLY A 4 -11.16 17.93 -3.14
N SER A 5 -11.05 17.31 -4.31
CA SER A 5 -11.97 17.46 -5.45
C SER A 5 -13.07 16.40 -5.54
N ASP A 6 -13.31 15.63 -4.47
CA ASP A 6 -14.43 14.69 -4.46
C ASP A 6 -15.76 15.45 -4.41
N PRO A 7 -16.63 15.32 -5.43
CA PRO A 7 -17.88 16.06 -5.48
C PRO A 7 -18.83 15.72 -4.32
N ASN A 8 -18.69 14.56 -3.73
CA ASN A 8 -19.50 14.11 -2.60
C ASN A 8 -18.86 14.40 -1.23
N HIS A 9 -17.68 15.02 -1.20
CA HIS A 9 -16.94 15.36 0.03
C HIS A 9 -16.72 14.14 0.96
N ARG A 10 -16.57 12.94 0.41
CA ARG A 10 -16.37 11.72 1.18
C ARG A 10 -15.01 11.71 1.89
N LEU A 11 -14.98 11.14 3.08
CA LEU A 11 -13.73 10.91 3.78
C LEU A 11 -13.00 9.69 3.16
N LEU A 12 -11.73 9.87 2.80
CA LEU A 12 -10.87 8.76 2.40
C LEU A 12 -10.46 7.94 3.63
N VAL A 13 -10.81 6.64 3.63
CA VAL A 13 -10.48 5.71 4.71
C VAL A 13 -9.62 4.57 4.16
N ILE A 14 -8.35 4.51 4.57
CA ILE A 14 -7.44 3.40 4.24
C ILE A 14 -7.39 2.47 5.46
N ILE A 15 -8.00 1.30 5.35
CA ILE A 15 -8.19 0.40 6.48
C ILE A 15 -7.91 -1.06 6.08
N GLY A 16 -7.25 -1.81 6.96
CA GLY A 16 -6.94 -3.21 6.73
C GLY A 16 -5.93 -3.76 7.73
N PRO A 17 -5.50 -5.02 7.54
CA PRO A 17 -4.51 -5.65 8.41
C PRO A 17 -3.16 -4.93 8.35
N CYS A 18 -2.35 -5.09 9.40
CA CYS A 18 -1.01 -4.51 9.46
C CYS A 18 -0.10 -5.02 8.33
N SER A 19 -0.13 -6.35 8.07
CA SER A 19 0.41 -6.99 6.87
C SER A 19 -0.35 -8.28 6.61
N ILE A 20 -0.59 -8.56 5.35
CA ILE A 20 -1.23 -9.79 4.91
C ILE A 20 -0.21 -10.92 4.95
N HIS A 21 -0.55 -12.00 5.63
CA HIS A 21 0.21 -13.25 5.67
C HIS A 21 -0.58 -14.44 5.12
N ASP A 22 -1.92 -14.32 5.11
CA ASP A 22 -2.85 -15.34 4.62
C ASP A 22 -3.79 -14.73 3.56
N PRO A 23 -3.66 -15.14 2.30
CA PRO A 23 -4.53 -14.69 1.21
C PRO A 23 -6.02 -15.00 1.43
N ALA A 24 -6.35 -16.14 2.04
CA ALA A 24 -7.74 -16.51 2.28
C ALA A 24 -8.39 -15.59 3.31
N ALA A 25 -7.69 -15.30 4.40
CA ALA A 25 -8.14 -14.34 5.40
C ALA A 25 -8.28 -12.91 4.80
N ALA A 26 -7.38 -12.51 3.90
CA ALA A 26 -7.48 -11.23 3.21
C ALA A 26 -8.71 -11.14 2.32
N LEU A 27 -9.08 -12.21 1.63
CA LEU A 27 -10.27 -12.28 0.79
C LEU A 27 -11.57 -12.27 1.61
N ASP A 28 -11.61 -12.93 2.78
CA ASP A 28 -12.74 -12.83 3.71
C ASP A 28 -12.89 -11.41 4.26
N TYR A 29 -11.79 -10.81 4.70
CA TYR A 29 -11.78 -9.41 5.14
C TYR A 29 -12.28 -8.45 4.06
N CYS A 30 -11.86 -8.63 2.81
CA CYS A 30 -12.32 -7.86 1.67
C CYS A 30 -13.85 -7.97 1.51
N GLY A 31 -14.42 -9.17 1.60
CA GLY A 31 -15.87 -9.37 1.52
C GLY A 31 -16.64 -8.57 2.56
N ARG A 32 -16.18 -8.58 3.82
CA ARG A 32 -16.77 -7.79 4.91
C ARG A 32 -16.60 -6.29 4.66
N LEU A 33 -15.47 -5.86 4.14
CA LEU A 33 -15.20 -4.46 3.85
C LEU A 33 -16.04 -3.94 2.67
N LEU A 34 -16.33 -4.77 1.67
CA LEU A 34 -17.24 -4.43 0.58
C LEU A 34 -18.66 -4.13 1.08
N THR A 35 -19.17 -4.89 2.05
CA THR A 35 -20.47 -4.61 2.70
C THR A 35 -20.46 -3.22 3.38
N MET A 36 -19.36 -2.86 4.03
CA MET A 36 -19.24 -1.53 4.63
C MET A 36 -19.15 -0.43 3.57
N ARG A 37 -18.46 -0.70 2.47
CA ARG A 37 -18.34 0.21 1.35
C ARG A 37 -19.67 0.48 0.67
N GLU A 38 -20.53 -0.54 0.53
CA GLU A 38 -21.92 -0.37 0.04
C GLU A 38 -22.74 0.47 1.00
N ARG A 39 -22.65 0.17 2.29
CA ARG A 39 -23.45 0.86 3.32
C ARG A 39 -23.11 2.32 3.53
N TYR A 40 -21.83 2.69 3.38
CA TYR A 40 -21.32 4.03 3.69
C TYR A 40 -20.74 4.76 2.46
N GLY A 41 -21.05 4.28 1.26
CA GLY A 41 -20.48 4.79 0.01
C GLY A 41 -20.72 6.28 -0.26
N ASP A 42 -21.76 6.85 0.30
CA ASP A 42 -22.08 8.29 0.19
C ASP A 42 -21.18 9.15 1.08
N GLN A 43 -20.61 8.60 2.15
CA GLN A 43 -19.84 9.34 3.16
C GLN A 43 -18.36 8.99 3.14
N LEU A 44 -18.04 7.71 2.81
CA LEU A 44 -16.70 7.17 2.88
C LEU A 44 -16.22 6.66 1.52
N LEU A 45 -14.98 6.97 1.17
CA LEU A 45 -14.24 6.25 0.16
C LEU A 45 -13.31 5.25 0.87
N ILE A 46 -13.74 4.00 0.92
CA ILE A 46 -12.98 2.94 1.58
C ILE A 46 -11.99 2.33 0.60
N VAL A 47 -10.72 2.31 0.99
CA VAL A 47 -9.61 1.66 0.29
C VAL A 47 -9.01 0.62 1.22
N MET A 48 -8.87 -0.63 0.75
CA MET A 48 -8.30 -1.69 1.58
C MET A 48 -6.78 -1.54 1.70
N ARG A 49 -6.31 -1.42 2.94
CA ARG A 49 -4.87 -1.52 3.24
C ARG A 49 -4.43 -2.97 3.02
N SER A 50 -3.50 -3.18 2.07
CA SER A 50 -3.06 -4.49 1.60
C SER A 50 -1.53 -4.56 1.60
N TYR A 51 -0.92 -4.37 2.74
CA TYR A 51 0.54 -4.40 2.88
C TYR A 51 1.04 -5.84 2.86
N LEU A 52 2.04 -6.10 2.03
CA LEU A 52 2.61 -7.43 1.77
C LEU A 52 4.01 -7.62 2.32
N GLU A 53 4.62 -6.54 2.79
CA GLU A 53 5.99 -6.50 3.28
C GLU A 53 6.06 -5.92 4.69
N LYS A 54 7.16 -6.26 5.39
CA LYS A 54 7.47 -5.76 6.74
C LYS A 54 8.85 -5.13 6.77
N PRO A 55 8.97 -3.85 7.17
CA PRO A 55 10.26 -3.21 7.36
C PRO A 55 10.94 -3.80 8.61
N ARG A 56 11.84 -4.74 8.41
CA ARG A 56 12.63 -5.37 9.49
C ARG A 56 14.07 -4.90 9.41
N THR A 57 14.54 -4.29 10.48
CA THR A 57 15.93 -3.80 10.57
C THR A 57 16.90 -4.89 11.02
N THR A 58 16.42 -5.91 11.74
CA THR A 58 17.25 -7.02 12.23
C THR A 58 16.63 -8.37 11.91
N VAL A 59 15.72 -8.85 12.75
CA VAL A 59 15.11 -10.18 12.67
C VAL A 59 13.59 -10.09 12.53
N GLY A 60 13.00 -11.16 12.05
CA GLY A 60 11.55 -11.33 11.93
C GLY A 60 11.09 -11.49 10.49
N TRP A 61 9.88 -11.97 10.34
CA TRP A 61 9.26 -12.21 9.04
C TRP A 61 9.20 -10.92 8.19
N LYS A 62 9.68 -11.02 6.96
CA LYS A 62 9.83 -9.87 6.05
C LYS A 62 8.59 -9.60 5.18
N GLY A 63 7.56 -10.41 5.31
CA GLY A 63 6.31 -10.24 4.56
C GLY A 63 6.05 -11.34 3.54
N LEU A 64 4.83 -11.33 3.00
CA LEU A 64 4.32 -12.36 2.09
C LEU A 64 5.16 -12.50 0.80
N ILE A 65 5.68 -11.38 0.27
CA ILE A 65 6.51 -11.41 -0.93
C ILE A 65 7.84 -12.11 -0.64
N ASN A 66 8.48 -11.77 0.46
CA ASN A 66 9.84 -12.25 0.76
C ASN A 66 9.85 -13.67 1.32
N ASP A 67 8.86 -14.04 2.12
CA ASP A 67 8.79 -15.34 2.79
C ASP A 67 7.33 -15.79 2.90
N PRO A 68 6.75 -16.30 1.78
CA PRO A 68 5.32 -16.61 1.70
C PRO A 68 4.88 -17.77 2.59
N ASP A 69 5.79 -18.68 2.91
CA ASP A 69 5.50 -19.88 3.72
C ASP A 69 5.82 -19.68 5.21
N ILE A 70 6.41 -18.55 5.60
CA ILE A 70 6.78 -18.18 6.98
C ILE A 70 7.74 -19.22 7.60
N ASP A 71 8.60 -19.80 6.77
CA ASP A 71 9.55 -20.87 7.14
C ASP A 71 11.03 -20.51 6.92
N ASN A 72 11.28 -19.22 6.54
CA ASN A 72 12.58 -18.68 6.17
C ASN A 72 13.17 -19.31 4.90
N SER A 73 12.36 -19.89 4.05
CA SER A 73 12.80 -20.41 2.73
C SER A 73 13.02 -19.31 1.69
N PHE A 74 12.47 -18.10 1.94
CA PHE A 74 12.61 -16.93 1.07
C PHE A 74 12.28 -17.16 -0.39
N GLN A 75 11.21 -17.88 -0.66
CA GLN A 75 10.74 -18.18 -2.02
C GLN A 75 10.08 -16.95 -2.67
N ILE A 76 10.88 -15.93 -2.98
CA ILE A 76 10.41 -14.61 -3.46
C ILE A 76 9.57 -14.75 -4.75
N ASN A 77 9.95 -15.60 -5.68
CA ASN A 77 9.17 -15.81 -6.91
C ASN A 77 7.77 -16.37 -6.63
N LYS A 78 7.63 -17.25 -5.64
CA LYS A 78 6.33 -17.71 -5.15
C LYS A 78 5.57 -16.58 -4.48
N GLY A 79 6.25 -15.82 -3.63
CA GLY A 79 5.66 -14.67 -2.94
C GLY A 79 5.12 -13.62 -3.89
N LEU A 80 5.85 -13.25 -4.93
CA LEU A 80 5.40 -12.29 -5.96
C LEU A 80 4.17 -12.78 -6.71
N ARG A 81 4.14 -14.05 -7.10
CA ARG A 81 2.96 -14.65 -7.79
C ARG A 81 1.75 -14.68 -6.88
N THR A 82 1.93 -15.09 -5.62
CA THR A 82 0.86 -15.13 -4.61
C THR A 82 0.31 -13.73 -4.35
N ALA A 83 1.19 -12.74 -4.19
CA ALA A 83 0.83 -11.34 -3.98
C ALA A 83 0.03 -10.78 -5.16
N ARG A 84 0.51 -10.98 -6.39
CA ARG A 84 -0.18 -10.51 -7.60
C ARG A 84 -1.54 -11.19 -7.76
N GLN A 85 -1.62 -12.51 -7.59
CA GLN A 85 -2.89 -13.23 -7.70
C GLN A 85 -3.90 -12.74 -6.64
N LEU A 86 -3.45 -12.49 -5.42
CA LEU A 86 -4.29 -11.93 -4.38
C LEU A 86 -4.82 -10.55 -4.79
N PHE A 87 -3.97 -9.66 -5.28
CA PHE A 87 -4.38 -8.32 -5.69
C PHE A 87 -5.35 -8.35 -6.89
N VAL A 88 -5.14 -9.24 -7.86
CA VAL A 88 -6.11 -9.47 -8.94
C VAL A 88 -7.46 -9.88 -8.36
N ASN A 89 -7.50 -10.88 -7.48
CA ASN A 89 -8.74 -11.36 -6.87
C ASN A 89 -9.47 -10.28 -6.05
N LEU A 90 -8.73 -9.39 -5.38
CA LEU A 90 -9.30 -8.28 -4.60
C LEU A 90 -9.86 -7.18 -5.52
N THR A 91 -9.15 -6.83 -6.58
CA THR A 91 -9.56 -5.80 -7.53
C THR A 91 -10.72 -6.26 -8.43
N GLU A 92 -10.78 -7.53 -8.81
CA GLU A 92 -11.92 -8.13 -9.52
C GLU A 92 -13.22 -8.05 -8.70
N ARG A 93 -13.12 -8.07 -7.38
CA ARG A 93 -14.26 -7.83 -6.48
C ARG A 93 -14.64 -6.35 -6.36
N GLY A 94 -13.93 -5.46 -7.04
CA GLY A 94 -14.15 -4.01 -7.01
C GLY A 94 -13.54 -3.30 -5.81
N MET A 95 -12.62 -3.93 -5.07
CA MET A 95 -11.95 -3.30 -3.92
C MET A 95 -10.73 -2.48 -4.38
N PRO A 96 -10.70 -1.15 -4.16
CA PRO A 96 -9.49 -0.36 -4.35
C PRO A 96 -8.45 -0.69 -3.27
N LEU A 97 -7.17 -0.78 -3.66
CA LEU A 97 -6.09 -1.24 -2.80
C LEU A 97 -5.08 -0.13 -2.51
N ALA A 98 -4.55 -0.15 -1.29
CA ALA A 98 -3.40 0.66 -0.87
C ALA A 98 -2.30 -0.25 -0.33
N THR A 99 -1.05 -0.03 -0.77
CA THR A 99 0.10 -0.74 -0.22
C THR A 99 1.30 0.18 0.01
N GLU A 100 2.25 -0.27 0.80
CA GLU A 100 3.52 0.43 1.01
C GLU A 100 4.51 0.01 -0.08
N MET A 101 5.18 0.99 -0.68
CA MET A 101 6.32 0.80 -1.57
C MET A 101 7.57 0.65 -0.70
N LEU A 102 7.78 -0.54 -0.12
CA LEU A 102 8.89 -0.76 0.80
C LEU A 102 10.20 -0.96 0.03
N ASP A 103 10.18 -1.74 -1.04
CA ASP A 103 11.28 -1.86 -1.99
C ASP A 103 10.98 -1.13 -3.30
N THR A 104 11.95 -1.06 -4.20
CA THR A 104 11.84 -0.38 -5.50
C THR A 104 11.54 -1.32 -6.67
N ILE A 105 11.41 -2.62 -6.42
CA ILE A 105 11.22 -3.66 -7.44
C ILE A 105 9.78 -4.19 -7.43
N SER A 106 9.25 -4.55 -6.26
CA SER A 106 7.89 -5.09 -6.09
C SER A 106 6.79 -4.22 -6.72
N PRO A 107 6.88 -2.87 -6.68
CA PRO A 107 5.89 -2.02 -7.33
C PRO A 107 5.71 -2.29 -8.83
N GLN A 108 6.77 -2.69 -9.53
CA GLN A 108 6.69 -3.00 -10.97
C GLN A 108 5.78 -4.20 -11.28
N PHE A 109 5.58 -5.09 -10.32
CA PHE A 109 4.72 -6.27 -10.45
C PHE A 109 3.29 -6.06 -9.98
N LEU A 110 3.00 -4.93 -9.30
CA LEU A 110 1.75 -4.71 -8.57
C LEU A 110 1.09 -3.36 -8.87
N ALA A 111 1.82 -2.40 -9.45
CA ALA A 111 1.39 -1.02 -9.59
C ALA A 111 0.06 -0.86 -10.36
N ASP A 112 -0.17 -1.67 -11.36
CA ASP A 112 -1.39 -1.68 -12.18
C ASP A 112 -2.67 -2.05 -11.39
N LEU A 113 -2.53 -2.63 -10.21
CA LEU A 113 -3.63 -3.09 -9.35
C LEU A 113 -3.88 -2.17 -8.14
N LEU A 114 -3.13 -1.07 -8.04
CA LEU A 114 -3.16 -0.18 -6.87
C LEU A 114 -3.90 1.12 -7.15
N SER A 115 -4.56 1.61 -6.12
CA SER A 115 -5.26 2.91 -6.13
C SER A 115 -4.54 3.98 -5.30
N VAL A 116 -3.73 3.56 -4.32
CA VAL A 116 -2.95 4.45 -3.43
C VAL A 116 -1.65 3.74 -3.04
N GLY A 117 -0.54 4.48 -3.07
CA GLY A 117 0.74 4.04 -2.54
C GLY A 117 1.10 4.75 -1.23
N ALA A 118 2.00 4.16 -0.47
CA ALA A 118 2.59 4.81 0.71
C ALA A 118 4.10 4.60 0.75
N ILE A 119 4.83 5.64 1.13
CA ILE A 119 6.24 5.56 1.49
C ILE A 119 6.35 5.60 3.01
N GLY A 120 6.98 4.58 3.59
CA GLY A 120 7.08 4.41 5.04
C GLY A 120 8.05 5.39 5.70
N ALA A 121 7.94 5.55 7.02
CA ALA A 121 8.76 6.48 7.80
C ALA A 121 10.27 6.24 7.65
N ARG A 122 10.70 4.99 7.43
CA ARG A 122 12.11 4.63 7.27
C ARG A 122 12.66 4.89 5.87
N THR A 123 11.79 5.14 4.89
CA THR A 123 12.14 5.32 3.48
C THR A 123 11.76 6.70 2.93
N THR A 124 11.07 7.54 3.70
CA THR A 124 10.62 8.88 3.29
C THR A 124 11.80 9.80 2.92
N GLU A 125 12.97 9.63 3.54
CA GLU A 125 14.20 10.39 3.20
C GLU A 125 14.92 9.85 1.98
N SER A 126 14.61 8.62 1.53
CA SER A 126 15.30 7.96 0.43
C SER A 126 14.96 8.61 -0.90
N GLN A 127 16.01 9.08 -1.62
CA GLN A 127 15.86 9.63 -2.96
C GLN A 127 15.21 8.63 -3.92
N LEU A 128 15.64 7.37 -3.90
CA LEU A 128 15.10 6.33 -4.78
C LEU A 128 13.59 6.12 -4.58
N HIS A 129 13.10 6.21 -3.34
CA HIS A 129 11.67 6.09 -3.06
C HIS A 129 10.88 7.34 -3.49
N ARG A 130 11.47 8.52 -3.39
CA ARG A 130 10.87 9.77 -3.89
C ARG A 130 10.78 9.76 -5.42
N GLU A 131 11.83 9.31 -6.12
CA GLU A 131 11.84 9.13 -7.56
C GLU A 131 10.85 8.06 -8.02
N LEU A 132 10.80 6.91 -7.32
CA LEU A 132 9.79 5.88 -7.57
C LEU A 132 8.38 6.47 -7.46
N ALA A 133 8.10 7.21 -6.39
CA ALA A 133 6.78 7.81 -6.17
C ALA A 133 6.39 8.75 -7.31
N SER A 134 7.32 9.56 -7.84
CA SER A 134 7.05 10.48 -8.94
C SER A 134 6.69 9.78 -10.25
N GLY A 135 7.14 8.53 -10.44
CA GLY A 135 6.84 7.72 -11.63
C GLY A 135 5.55 6.90 -11.55
N LEU A 136 4.84 6.91 -10.41
CA LEU A 136 3.63 6.11 -10.23
C LEU A 136 2.39 6.86 -10.73
N SER A 137 1.44 6.10 -11.31
CA SER A 137 0.20 6.64 -11.88
C SER A 137 -0.93 6.87 -10.86
N TYR A 138 -0.70 6.61 -9.59
CA TYR A 138 -1.65 6.79 -8.49
C TYR A 138 -1.05 7.65 -7.37
N PRO A 139 -1.87 8.29 -6.53
CA PRO A 139 -1.39 9.14 -5.45
C PRO A 139 -0.57 8.35 -4.42
N VAL A 140 0.49 8.98 -3.92
CA VAL A 140 1.40 8.41 -2.93
C VAL A 140 1.40 9.29 -1.67
N GLY A 141 1.17 8.67 -0.51
CA GLY A 141 1.29 9.31 0.80
C GLY A 141 2.67 9.05 1.41
N PHE A 142 3.32 10.10 1.88
CA PHE A 142 4.57 10.00 2.63
C PHE A 142 4.31 10.03 4.12
N LYS A 143 4.90 9.10 4.86
CA LYS A 143 4.80 9.06 6.32
C LYS A 143 5.82 10.02 6.95
N ASN A 144 5.47 10.55 8.10
CA ASN A 144 6.37 11.31 8.96
C ASN A 144 7.59 10.48 9.38
N GLY A 145 8.63 11.13 9.90
CA GLY A 145 9.80 10.47 10.46
C GLY A 145 9.47 9.48 11.58
N THR A 146 10.40 8.57 11.88
CA THR A 146 10.21 7.57 12.94
C THR A 146 10.11 8.18 14.34
N ASP A 147 10.63 9.38 14.52
CA ASP A 147 10.55 10.21 15.71
C ASP A 147 9.26 11.05 15.80
N GLY A 148 8.44 11.02 14.75
CA GLY A 148 7.18 11.78 14.67
C GLY A 148 7.29 13.12 13.97
N THR A 149 8.48 13.54 13.50
CA THR A 149 8.65 14.81 12.77
C THR A 149 7.95 14.78 11.42
N LEU A 150 7.38 15.92 11.01
CA LEU A 150 6.65 16.06 9.75
C LEU A 150 7.52 16.61 8.61
N ASP A 151 8.64 17.24 8.93
CA ASP A 151 9.45 17.98 7.95
C ASP A 151 9.89 17.11 6.78
N VAL A 152 10.37 15.88 7.06
CA VAL A 152 10.78 14.93 6.01
C VAL A 152 9.64 14.54 5.06
N ALA A 153 8.40 14.47 5.56
CA ALA A 153 7.24 14.16 4.74
C ALA A 153 6.82 15.35 3.88
N ILE A 154 6.90 16.57 4.42
CA ILE A 154 6.64 17.81 3.70
C ILE A 154 7.65 17.99 2.56
N ASP A 155 8.94 17.78 2.83
CA ASP A 155 10.00 17.84 1.84
C ASP A 155 9.82 16.80 0.74
N ALA A 156 9.41 15.56 1.13
CA ALA A 156 9.16 14.49 0.17
C ALA A 156 7.97 14.81 -0.76
N ILE A 157 6.90 15.42 -0.24
CA ILE A 157 5.76 15.89 -1.05
C ILE A 157 6.22 16.99 -2.01
N GLY A 158 7.03 17.93 -1.54
CA GLY A 158 7.61 18.99 -2.38
C GLY A 158 8.43 18.41 -3.53
N ALA A 159 9.30 17.44 -3.27
CA ALA A 159 10.09 16.76 -4.28
C ALA A 159 9.21 15.98 -5.29
N TYR A 160 8.16 15.31 -4.82
CA TYR A 160 7.21 14.56 -5.66
C TYR A 160 6.43 15.47 -6.63
N VAL A 161 5.99 16.65 -6.17
CA VAL A 161 5.17 17.58 -6.97
C VAL A 161 6.03 18.33 -8.01
N THR A 162 7.31 18.55 -7.73
CA THR A 162 8.22 19.32 -8.61
C THR A 162 9.03 18.45 -9.57
N SER A 163 8.93 17.13 -9.49
CA SER A 163 9.57 16.22 -10.44
C SER A 163 8.93 16.35 -11.82
N PRO A 164 9.74 16.44 -12.89
CA PRO A 164 9.27 16.62 -14.27
C PRO A 164 8.51 15.39 -14.79
#